data_4cab051b90d4f3259e0501f2b7665091
#
_entry.id   4cab051b90d4f3259e0501f2b7665091
#
_cell.length_a   1.000
_cell.length_b   1.000
_cell.length_c   1.000
_cell.angle_alpha   90.00
_cell.angle_beta   90.00
_cell.angle_gamma   90.00
#
_symmetry.space_group_name_H-M   'P 1'
#
loop_
_entity.id
_entity.type
_entity.pdbx_description
1 polymer ?
#
loop_
_entity_poly.entity_id
_entity_poly.type
_entity_poly.pdbx_seq_one_letter_code
_entity_poly.pdbx_strand_id
1 'polypeptide(L)'
;MKAWILCARLVFAVTLCAIGVVLAPPAEAQQKFEIKPVAEKKLKQLPAGPLYWRVENLPTLAQAQAAAGETSLAAEVSGKVWLFTLGSKGGATPGASNVAEIGPVPVIAAPEYLLRINHAAGPPGSKTPVHSHPGSEAFYVLTGRLGMKTPHGVMHADAGKTMNGHNADMPMEVFSAGTTDLDQLVMFVVDATRPFSSPAKFE
;
A
#
# COMPACT_ATOMS: atom_id res chain seq x y z
N MET A 1 -8.38 98.70 -22.54
CA MET A 1 -7.34 97.69 -22.77
C MET A 1 -7.56 96.58 -21.76
N LYS A 2 -8.07 95.43 -22.25
CA LYS A 2 -8.48 94.32 -21.38
C LYS A 2 -7.45 93.18 -21.54
N ALA A 3 -6.75 92.82 -20.42
CA ALA A 3 -5.82 91.72 -20.39
C ALA A 3 -6.59 90.41 -20.09
N TRP A 4 -6.39 89.41 -20.90
CA TRP A 4 -6.95 88.04 -20.67
C TRP A 4 -5.87 87.16 -20.01
N ILE A 5 -6.19 86.64 -18.84
CA ILE A 5 -5.33 85.70 -18.12
C ILE A 5 -5.84 84.30 -18.48
N LEU A 6 -4.98 83.47 -19.11
CA LEU A 6 -5.23 82.11 -19.49
C LEU A 6 -4.83 81.18 -18.27
N CYS A 7 -5.79 80.58 -17.58
CA CYS A 7 -5.52 79.60 -16.57
C CYS A 7 -5.35 78.22 -17.22
N ALA A 8 -4.14 77.70 -17.25
CA ALA A 8 -3.88 76.28 -17.64
C ALA A 8 -4.19 75.33 -16.46
N ARG A 9 -5.16 74.46 -16.62
CA ARG A 9 -5.45 73.39 -15.65
C ARG A 9 -4.59 72.18 -16.00
N LEU A 10 -3.65 71.84 -15.10
CA LEU A 10 -2.87 70.62 -15.14
C LEU A 10 -3.72 69.47 -14.58
N VAL A 11 -4.09 68.50 -15.42
CA VAL A 11 -4.77 67.25 -14.97
C VAL A 11 -3.71 66.21 -14.67
N PHE A 12 -3.49 65.90 -13.39
CA PHE A 12 -2.66 64.79 -12.96
C PHE A 12 -3.50 63.48 -13.12
N ALA A 13 -3.14 62.63 -14.07
CA ALA A 13 -3.66 61.28 -14.16
C ALA A 13 -2.90 60.37 -13.20
N VAL A 14 -3.53 59.98 -12.12
CA VAL A 14 -2.98 58.98 -11.19
C VAL A 14 -3.30 57.60 -11.73
N THR A 15 -2.30 56.91 -12.27
CA THR A 15 -2.43 55.54 -12.76
C THR A 15 -2.31 54.61 -11.54
N LEU A 16 -3.42 54.02 -11.10
CA LEU A 16 -3.47 53.04 -10.03
C LEU A 16 -3.02 51.68 -10.59
N CYS A 17 -1.77 51.26 -10.35
CA CYS A 17 -1.29 49.92 -10.61
C CYS A 17 -1.90 48.97 -9.56
N ALA A 18 -2.94 48.21 -9.90
CA ALA A 18 -3.46 47.12 -9.11
C ALA A 18 -2.46 45.95 -9.18
N ILE A 19 -1.68 45.78 -8.12
CA ILE A 19 -0.83 44.58 -7.92
C ILE A 19 -1.78 43.44 -7.57
N GLY A 20 -2.12 42.59 -8.55
CA GLY A 20 -2.84 41.36 -8.31
C GLY A 20 -1.95 40.37 -7.53
N VAL A 21 -2.23 40.20 -6.24
CA VAL A 21 -1.62 39.11 -5.45
C VAL A 21 -2.25 37.80 -5.92
N VAL A 22 -1.52 37.06 -6.76
CA VAL A 22 -1.88 35.67 -7.10
C VAL A 22 -1.59 34.83 -5.86
N LEU A 23 -2.63 34.53 -5.07
CA LEU A 23 -2.55 33.53 -4.01
C LEU A 23 -2.34 32.18 -4.67
N ALA A 24 -1.15 31.60 -4.54
CA ALA A 24 -0.92 30.21 -4.89
C ALA A 24 -1.90 29.33 -4.08
N PRO A 25 -2.56 28.34 -4.70
CA PRO A 25 -3.39 27.40 -3.96
C PRO A 25 -2.54 26.75 -2.85
N PRO A 26 -3.12 26.49 -1.66
CA PRO A 26 -2.42 25.77 -0.60
C PRO A 26 -1.93 24.44 -1.18
N ALA A 27 -0.65 24.11 -0.94
CA ALA A 27 -0.13 22.80 -1.28
C ALA A 27 -1.03 21.77 -0.58
N GLU A 28 -1.75 20.95 -1.34
CA GLU A 28 -2.51 19.84 -0.79
C GLU A 28 -1.54 18.99 0.03
N ALA A 29 -1.78 18.91 1.33
CA ALA A 29 -1.01 18.03 2.21
C ALA A 29 -1.17 16.62 1.62
N GLN A 30 -0.06 16.04 1.16
CA GLN A 30 -0.06 14.72 0.54
C GLN A 30 -0.66 13.73 1.52
N GLN A 31 -1.87 13.25 1.22
CA GLN A 31 -2.64 12.37 2.10
C GLN A 31 -1.82 11.09 2.32
N LYS A 32 -1.65 10.72 3.58
CA LYS A 32 -0.69 9.70 3.99
C LYS A 32 -1.25 8.29 3.70
N PHE A 33 -0.45 7.48 3.03
CA PHE A 33 -0.67 6.04 2.96
C PHE A 33 -0.28 5.42 4.32
N GLU A 34 -1.25 4.87 5.04
CA GLU A 34 -1.03 4.25 6.35
C GLU A 34 -0.74 2.76 6.19
N ILE A 35 0.29 2.27 6.91
CA ILE A 35 0.68 0.86 6.94
C ILE A 35 0.85 0.43 8.38
N LYS A 36 0.14 -0.63 8.80
CA LYS A 36 0.20 -1.18 10.16
C LYS A 36 0.46 -2.69 10.11
N PRO A 37 1.50 -3.22 10.75
CA PRO A 37 1.62 -4.66 10.98
C PRO A 37 0.47 -5.12 11.88
N VAL A 38 -0.22 -6.19 11.50
CA VAL A 38 -1.35 -6.74 12.25
C VAL A 38 -1.07 -8.14 12.79
N ALA A 39 -0.16 -8.88 12.15
CA ALA A 39 0.34 -10.15 12.64
C ALA A 39 1.72 -10.44 12.08
N GLU A 40 2.57 -11.08 12.87
CA GLU A 40 3.89 -11.54 12.41
C GLU A 40 4.39 -12.76 13.19
N LYS A 41 5.24 -13.56 12.54
CA LYS A 41 5.89 -14.75 13.11
C LYS A 41 7.21 -15.01 12.40
N LYS A 42 8.21 -15.41 13.16
CA LYS A 42 9.50 -15.87 12.61
C LYS A 42 9.53 -17.38 12.51
N LEU A 43 10.18 -17.89 11.46
CA LEU A 43 10.33 -19.30 11.17
C LEU A 43 11.77 -19.60 10.74
N LYS A 44 12.29 -20.77 11.12
CA LYS A 44 13.59 -21.24 10.65
C LYS A 44 13.53 -21.93 9.28
N GLN A 45 12.37 -22.47 8.94
CA GLN A 45 12.16 -23.21 7.70
C GLN A 45 10.77 -22.92 7.15
N LEU A 46 10.65 -22.98 5.84
CA LEU A 46 9.38 -22.95 5.12
C LEU A 46 9.02 -24.36 4.63
N PRO A 47 7.75 -24.66 4.38
CA PRO A 47 7.33 -25.90 3.73
C PRO A 47 8.02 -26.04 2.37
N ALA A 48 8.30 -27.28 1.95
CA ALA A 48 8.90 -27.56 0.66
C ALA A 48 7.91 -27.38 -0.50
N GLY A 49 8.42 -27.04 -1.68
CA GLY A 49 7.65 -26.90 -2.91
C GLY A 49 7.09 -25.50 -3.14
N PRO A 50 6.23 -25.33 -4.16
CA PRO A 50 5.57 -24.05 -4.46
C PRO A 50 4.63 -23.64 -3.33
N LEU A 51 4.78 -22.42 -2.84
CA LEU A 51 4.01 -21.89 -1.72
C LEU A 51 2.99 -20.86 -2.17
N TYR A 52 1.83 -20.89 -1.52
CA TYR A 52 0.69 -20.00 -1.77
C TYR A 52 0.25 -19.38 -0.46
N TRP A 53 -0.13 -18.12 -0.46
CA TRP A 53 -0.89 -17.52 0.61
C TRP A 53 -2.36 -17.89 0.46
N ARG A 54 -2.89 -18.66 1.40
CA ARG A 54 -4.33 -18.90 1.55
C ARG A 54 -4.88 -17.89 2.54
N VAL A 55 -5.93 -17.18 2.12
CA VAL A 55 -6.63 -16.14 2.90
C VAL A 55 -8.02 -16.66 3.20
N GLU A 56 -8.34 -16.79 4.46
CA GLU A 56 -9.60 -17.39 4.94
C GLU A 56 -10.24 -16.49 6.00
N ASN A 57 -11.59 -16.52 6.11
CA ASN A 57 -12.30 -15.89 7.22
C ASN A 57 -12.81 -16.95 8.21
N LEU A 58 -12.76 -16.62 9.49
CA LEU A 58 -13.36 -17.40 10.58
C LEU A 58 -14.32 -16.51 11.39
N PRO A 59 -15.28 -17.12 12.14
CA PRO A 59 -16.26 -16.36 12.92
C PRO A 59 -15.63 -15.55 14.05
N THR A 60 -14.57 -16.05 14.70
CA THR A 60 -13.93 -15.38 15.84
C THR A 60 -12.41 -15.48 15.78
N LEU A 61 -11.73 -14.48 16.38
CA LEU A 61 -10.27 -14.47 16.47
C LEU A 61 -9.74 -15.69 17.25
N ALA A 62 -10.44 -16.12 18.29
CA ALA A 62 -10.08 -17.30 19.06
C ALA A 62 -10.09 -18.59 18.21
N GLN A 63 -11.08 -18.74 17.33
CA GLN A 63 -11.12 -19.87 16.39
C GLN A 63 -10.00 -19.79 15.35
N ALA A 64 -9.70 -18.61 14.83
CA ALA A 64 -8.60 -18.43 13.90
C ALA A 64 -7.24 -18.73 14.55
N GLN A 65 -7.04 -18.29 15.78
CA GLN A 65 -5.82 -18.58 16.55
C GLN A 65 -5.69 -20.07 16.88
N ALA A 66 -6.78 -20.74 17.24
CA ALA A 66 -6.79 -22.18 17.50
C ALA A 66 -6.51 -23.02 16.25
N ALA A 67 -6.94 -22.53 15.06
CA ALA A 67 -6.69 -23.18 13.78
C ALA A 67 -5.32 -22.85 13.18
N ALA A 68 -4.62 -21.84 13.71
CA ALA A 68 -3.35 -21.38 13.17
C ALA A 68 -2.24 -22.40 13.37
N GLY A 69 -1.69 -22.91 12.26
CA GLY A 69 -0.51 -23.77 12.25
C GLY A 69 0.82 -23.01 12.33
N GLU A 70 1.91 -23.74 12.08
CA GLU A 70 3.27 -23.17 12.13
C GLU A 70 3.44 -21.99 11.15
N THR A 71 2.91 -22.10 9.94
CA THR A 71 3.00 -21.08 8.88
C THR A 71 1.74 -20.21 8.76
N SER A 72 0.92 -20.16 9.81
CA SER A 72 -0.31 -19.39 9.84
C SER A 72 -0.24 -18.18 10.76
N LEU A 73 -0.96 -17.13 10.38
CA LEU A 73 -1.14 -15.88 11.12
C LEU A 73 -2.63 -15.54 11.20
N ALA A 74 -3.12 -15.17 12.38
CA ALA A 74 -4.50 -14.75 12.59
C ALA A 74 -4.55 -13.28 12.99
N ALA A 75 -5.49 -12.52 12.42
CA ALA A 75 -5.70 -11.11 12.73
C ALA A 75 -7.16 -10.71 12.57
N GLU A 76 -7.57 -9.64 13.26
CA GLU A 76 -8.82 -8.95 13.01
C GLU A 76 -8.53 -7.63 12.30
N VAL A 77 -9.09 -7.44 11.10
CA VAL A 77 -8.91 -6.27 10.26
C VAL A 77 -10.21 -5.92 9.57
N SER A 78 -10.57 -4.65 9.54
CA SER A 78 -11.75 -4.12 8.85
C SER A 78 -13.04 -4.88 9.22
N GLY A 79 -13.19 -5.19 10.53
CA GLY A 79 -14.37 -5.86 11.09
C GLY A 79 -14.52 -7.34 10.71
N LYS A 80 -13.46 -7.97 10.17
CA LYS A 80 -13.42 -9.40 9.86
C LYS A 80 -12.24 -10.08 10.52
N VAL A 81 -12.42 -11.36 10.83
CA VAL A 81 -11.36 -12.23 11.33
C VAL A 81 -10.76 -13.00 10.16
N TRP A 82 -9.44 -12.91 10.06
CA TRP A 82 -8.64 -13.47 8.99
C TRP A 82 -7.67 -14.53 9.51
N LEU A 83 -7.52 -15.59 8.74
CA LEU A 83 -6.44 -16.56 8.87
C LEU A 83 -5.66 -16.58 7.55
N PHE A 84 -4.37 -16.31 7.66
CA PHE A 84 -3.43 -16.32 6.54
C PHE A 84 -2.52 -17.50 6.70
N THR A 85 -2.48 -18.43 5.75
CA THR A 85 -1.62 -19.60 5.81
C THR A 85 -0.72 -19.66 4.59
N LEU A 86 0.59 -19.70 4.80
CA LEU A 86 1.55 -19.97 3.74
C LEU A 86 1.77 -21.48 3.63
N GLY A 87 1.43 -22.06 2.48
CA GLY A 87 1.51 -23.50 2.28
C GLY A 87 1.32 -23.94 0.84
N SER A 88 1.15 -25.24 0.61
CA SER A 88 0.86 -25.79 -0.70
C SER A 88 -0.53 -25.37 -1.20
N LYS A 89 -0.72 -25.37 -2.50
CA LYS A 89 -1.98 -25.03 -3.16
C LYS A 89 -3.13 -25.95 -2.70
N GLY A 90 -4.35 -25.38 -2.60
CA GLY A 90 -5.57 -26.13 -2.40
C GLY A 90 -5.85 -26.58 -0.96
N GLY A 91 -5.10 -26.07 0.03
CA GLY A 91 -5.40 -26.32 1.43
C GLY A 91 -6.71 -25.67 1.89
N ALA A 92 -7.28 -26.17 3.01
CA ALA A 92 -8.47 -25.60 3.64
C ALA A 92 -8.42 -25.78 5.16
N THR A 93 -8.97 -24.80 5.88
CA THR A 93 -9.09 -24.85 7.33
C THR A 93 -10.54 -25.23 7.69
N PRO A 94 -10.77 -26.25 8.54
CA PRO A 94 -12.12 -26.61 8.98
C PRO A 94 -12.84 -25.43 9.62
N GLY A 95 -14.07 -25.16 9.20
CA GLY A 95 -14.89 -24.06 9.71
C GLY A 95 -14.54 -22.68 9.16
N ALA A 96 -13.53 -22.55 8.31
CA ALA A 96 -13.19 -21.32 7.61
C ALA A 96 -13.89 -21.18 6.25
N SER A 97 -14.11 -19.95 5.83
CA SER A 97 -14.54 -19.61 4.47
C SER A 97 -13.32 -19.17 3.66
N ASN A 98 -13.03 -19.87 2.57
CA ASN A 98 -11.95 -19.46 1.67
C ASN A 98 -12.29 -18.15 0.95
N VAL A 99 -11.38 -17.19 1.01
CA VAL A 99 -11.52 -15.88 0.37
C VAL A 99 -10.62 -15.77 -0.86
N ALA A 100 -9.35 -16.18 -0.73
CA ALA A 100 -8.39 -16.10 -1.82
C ALA A 100 -7.24 -17.09 -1.64
N GLU A 101 -6.61 -17.46 -2.74
CA GLU A 101 -5.33 -18.16 -2.79
C GLU A 101 -4.42 -17.45 -3.79
N ILE A 102 -3.20 -17.06 -3.33
CA ILE A 102 -2.30 -16.17 -4.08
C ILE A 102 -0.94 -16.83 -4.19
N GLY A 103 -0.46 -17.01 -5.41
CA GLY A 103 0.84 -17.61 -5.67
C GLY A 103 0.92 -18.33 -7.02
N PRO A 104 2.01 -19.13 -7.24
CA PRO A 104 3.07 -19.38 -6.27
C PRO A 104 3.82 -18.07 -5.93
N VAL A 105 4.12 -17.87 -4.63
CA VAL A 105 4.89 -16.71 -4.21
C VAL A 105 6.38 -16.97 -4.43
N PRO A 106 7.14 -16.00 -4.94
CA PRO A 106 8.60 -16.13 -5.01
C PRO A 106 9.19 -16.30 -3.62
N VAL A 107 9.92 -17.36 -3.38
CA VAL A 107 10.57 -17.65 -2.09
C VAL A 107 12.08 -17.58 -2.26
N ILE A 108 12.74 -16.94 -1.31
CA ILE A 108 14.21 -16.85 -1.22
C ILE A 108 14.73 -17.88 -0.23
N ALA A 109 16.03 -18.22 -0.32
CA ALA A 109 16.75 -18.92 0.74
C ALA A 109 17.20 -17.90 1.80
N ALA A 110 16.84 -18.13 3.05
CA ALA A 110 17.20 -17.27 4.18
C ALA A 110 17.50 -18.12 5.45
N PRO A 111 18.38 -17.63 6.37
CA PRO A 111 18.64 -18.30 7.63
C PRO A 111 17.43 -18.31 8.58
N GLU A 112 16.56 -17.31 8.44
CA GLU A 112 15.33 -17.14 9.20
C GLU A 112 14.34 -16.34 8.35
N TYR A 113 13.07 -16.72 8.39
CA TYR A 113 11.99 -16.07 7.65
C TYR A 113 11.11 -15.27 8.60
N LEU A 114 10.65 -14.11 8.15
CA LEU A 114 9.56 -13.37 8.76
C LEU A 114 8.32 -13.51 7.87
N LEU A 115 7.27 -14.12 8.41
CA LEU A 115 5.93 -13.99 7.91
C LEU A 115 5.29 -12.77 8.57
N ARG A 116 4.76 -11.85 7.77
CA ARG A 116 4.08 -10.64 8.27
C ARG A 116 2.85 -10.34 7.45
N ILE A 117 1.81 -9.88 8.14
CA ILE A 117 0.62 -9.31 7.52
C ILE A 117 0.57 -7.84 7.88
N ASN A 118 0.50 -6.99 6.87
CA ASN A 118 0.20 -5.58 7.04
C ASN A 118 -1.23 -5.28 6.61
N HIS A 119 -1.90 -4.42 7.33
CA HIS A 119 -3.05 -3.68 6.88
C HIS A 119 -2.54 -2.35 6.31
N ALA A 120 -2.88 -2.05 5.07
CA ALA A 120 -2.44 -0.83 4.40
C ALA A 120 -3.64 -0.13 3.76
N ALA A 121 -3.77 1.17 4.02
CA ALA A 121 -4.90 1.96 3.56
C ALA A 121 -4.47 3.39 3.21
N GLY A 122 -5.21 4.02 2.31
CA GLY A 122 -5.00 5.42 1.98
C GLY A 122 -5.99 5.97 0.97
N PRO A 123 -6.24 7.28 1.00
CA PRO A 123 -7.15 7.93 0.07
C PRO A 123 -6.58 7.94 -1.36
N PRO A 124 -7.40 8.25 -2.38
CA PRO A 124 -6.99 8.34 -3.77
C PRO A 124 -5.70 9.14 -3.96
N GLY A 125 -4.75 8.60 -4.73
CA GLY A 125 -3.47 9.23 -5.02
C GLY A 125 -2.41 9.13 -3.92
N SER A 126 -2.74 8.66 -2.72
CA SER A 126 -1.74 8.38 -1.67
C SER A 126 -0.82 7.23 -2.08
N LYS A 127 0.44 7.26 -1.64
CA LYS A 127 1.45 6.28 -2.07
C LYS A 127 2.58 6.10 -1.07
N THR A 128 3.28 4.98 -1.18
CA THR A 128 4.53 4.74 -0.48
C THR A 128 5.69 5.47 -1.17
N PRO A 129 6.78 5.77 -0.47
CA PRO A 129 8.07 5.98 -1.12
C PRO A 129 8.48 4.76 -1.95
N VAL A 130 9.37 4.94 -2.93
CA VAL A 130 9.96 3.81 -3.65
C VAL A 130 10.84 3.01 -2.68
N HIS A 131 10.56 1.72 -2.56
CA HIS A 131 11.23 0.84 -1.61
C HIS A 131 11.35 -0.59 -2.17
N SER A 132 12.04 -1.46 -1.44
CA SER A 132 12.11 -2.90 -1.71
C SER A 132 12.04 -3.71 -0.41
N HIS A 133 11.77 -5.01 -0.54
CA HIS A 133 11.75 -5.97 0.56
C HIS A 133 12.74 -7.10 0.30
N PRO A 134 13.36 -7.70 1.35
CA PRO A 134 14.25 -8.85 1.20
C PRO A 134 13.47 -10.17 1.06
N GLY A 135 12.48 -10.21 0.19
CA GLY A 135 11.61 -11.35 -0.05
C GLY A 135 10.42 -10.99 -0.91
N SER A 136 9.34 -11.75 -0.82
CA SER A 136 8.14 -11.53 -1.62
C SER A 136 6.98 -11.00 -0.78
N GLU A 137 6.04 -10.38 -1.49
CA GLU A 137 4.77 -9.93 -0.96
C GLU A 137 3.62 -10.41 -1.84
N ALA A 138 2.41 -10.41 -1.28
CA ALA A 138 1.16 -10.70 -1.99
C ALA A 138 0.07 -9.81 -1.42
N PHE A 139 -0.93 -9.46 -2.24
CA PHE A 139 -1.96 -8.49 -1.88
C PHE A 139 -3.35 -9.07 -2.06
N TYR A 140 -4.24 -8.71 -1.15
CA TYR A 140 -5.69 -8.86 -1.28
C TYR A 140 -6.36 -7.51 -1.03
N VAL A 141 -7.07 -6.98 -2.03
CA VAL A 141 -7.72 -5.67 -1.97
C VAL A 141 -9.10 -5.80 -1.34
N LEU A 142 -9.34 -5.10 -0.23
CA LEU A 142 -10.63 -5.05 0.47
C LEU A 142 -11.58 -4.05 -0.18
N THR A 143 -11.09 -2.82 -0.41
CA THR A 143 -11.82 -1.74 -1.08
C THR A 143 -10.90 -0.92 -1.98
N GLY A 144 -11.47 -0.15 -2.90
CA GLY A 144 -10.73 0.71 -3.80
C GLY A 144 -9.97 -0.05 -4.90
N ARG A 145 -8.86 0.53 -5.32
CA ARG A 145 -8.01 -0.01 -6.37
C ARG A 145 -6.53 0.17 -6.02
N LEU A 146 -5.83 -0.94 -5.92
CA LEU A 146 -4.38 -1.00 -5.76
C LEU A 146 -3.70 -0.67 -7.10
N GLY A 147 -2.66 0.18 -7.03
CA GLY A 147 -1.64 0.32 -8.08
C GLY A 147 -0.27 -0.04 -7.52
N MET A 148 0.53 -0.73 -8.31
CA MET A 148 1.93 -1.02 -8.01
C MET A 148 2.79 -0.72 -9.23
N LYS A 149 3.75 0.19 -9.06
CA LYS A 149 4.74 0.54 -10.07
C LYS A 149 6.06 -0.15 -9.76
N THR A 150 6.69 -0.70 -10.80
CA THR A 150 8.02 -1.35 -10.77
C THR A 150 8.80 -0.96 -12.02
N PRO A 151 10.07 -1.34 -12.16
CA PRO A 151 10.83 -1.19 -13.42
C PRO A 151 10.15 -1.87 -14.63
N HIS A 152 9.29 -2.87 -14.40
CA HIS A 152 8.60 -3.62 -15.45
C HIS A 152 7.23 -3.01 -15.84
N GLY A 153 6.83 -1.91 -15.23
CA GLY A 153 5.56 -1.24 -15.52
C GLY A 153 4.66 -1.08 -14.29
N VAL A 154 3.39 -0.79 -14.56
CA VAL A 154 2.36 -0.58 -13.54
C VAL A 154 1.32 -1.68 -13.63
N MET A 155 1.02 -2.28 -12.48
CA MET A 155 -0.05 -3.26 -12.32
C MET A 155 -1.16 -2.71 -11.42
N HIS A 156 -2.38 -3.23 -11.58
CA HIS A 156 -3.54 -2.84 -10.77
C HIS A 156 -4.32 -4.07 -10.31
N ALA A 157 -4.95 -3.94 -9.15
CA ALA A 157 -5.96 -4.88 -8.66
C ALA A 157 -7.14 -4.12 -8.05
N ASP A 158 -8.36 -4.53 -8.40
CA ASP A 158 -9.59 -3.94 -7.87
C ASP A 158 -10.04 -4.66 -6.59
N ALA A 159 -11.01 -4.09 -5.88
CA ALA A 159 -11.63 -4.71 -4.70
C ALA A 159 -12.04 -6.17 -4.95
N GLY A 160 -11.77 -7.05 -3.99
CA GLY A 160 -11.98 -8.49 -4.07
C GLY A 160 -10.99 -9.25 -4.96
N LYS A 161 -9.96 -8.58 -5.48
CA LYS A 161 -8.91 -9.19 -6.30
C LYS A 161 -7.59 -9.28 -5.55
N THR A 162 -6.73 -10.13 -6.08
CA THR A 162 -5.38 -10.38 -5.57
C THR A 162 -4.34 -9.88 -6.55
N MET A 163 -3.15 -9.59 -6.02
CA MET A 163 -1.96 -9.36 -6.82
C MET A 163 -0.82 -10.16 -6.21
N ASN A 164 -0.12 -10.94 -7.03
CA ASN A 164 1.14 -11.54 -6.61
C ASN A 164 2.23 -10.48 -6.75
N GLY A 165 3.06 -10.39 -5.74
CA GLY A 165 4.16 -9.43 -5.70
C GLY A 165 5.37 -9.90 -6.51
N HIS A 166 6.49 -9.28 -6.25
CA HIS A 166 7.73 -9.48 -6.98
C HIS A 166 8.75 -10.28 -6.18
N ASN A 167 9.86 -10.58 -6.85
CA ASN A 167 11.04 -11.16 -6.21
C ASN A 167 11.68 -10.20 -5.20
N ALA A 168 12.50 -10.75 -4.32
CA ALA A 168 13.29 -9.97 -3.37
C ALA A 168 14.06 -8.83 -4.05
N ASP A 169 14.18 -7.73 -3.32
CA ASP A 169 14.94 -6.53 -3.67
C ASP A 169 14.44 -5.76 -4.92
N MET A 170 13.29 -6.12 -5.46
CA MET A 170 12.67 -5.38 -6.57
C MET A 170 12.17 -4.00 -6.09
N PRO A 171 12.62 -2.88 -6.70
CA PRO A 171 12.08 -1.56 -6.41
C PRO A 171 10.62 -1.45 -6.76
N MET A 172 9.81 -0.89 -5.84
CA MET A 172 8.38 -0.69 -6.06
C MET A 172 7.85 0.57 -5.39
N GLU A 173 6.74 1.10 -5.91
CA GLU A 173 5.90 2.11 -5.32
C GLU A 173 4.46 1.59 -5.31
N VAL A 174 3.84 1.50 -4.13
CA VAL A 174 2.45 1.08 -3.96
C VAL A 174 1.58 2.31 -3.77
N PHE A 175 0.42 2.39 -4.44
CA PHE A 175 -0.43 3.57 -4.39
C PHE A 175 -1.92 3.24 -4.52
N SER A 176 -2.76 4.15 -4.02
CA SER A 176 -4.21 4.14 -4.23
C SER A 176 -4.52 4.69 -5.63
N ALA A 177 -4.91 3.79 -6.54
CA ALA A 177 -5.11 4.09 -7.96
C ALA A 177 -6.59 4.34 -8.32
N GLY A 178 -7.50 4.21 -7.37
CA GLY A 178 -8.94 4.39 -7.56
C GLY A 178 -9.43 5.80 -7.26
N THR A 179 -10.75 5.97 -7.27
CA THR A 179 -11.47 7.19 -6.87
C THR A 179 -12.04 7.10 -5.45
N THR A 180 -11.90 5.96 -4.80
CA THR A 180 -12.25 5.68 -3.42
C THR A 180 -11.03 5.22 -2.65
N ASP A 181 -11.09 5.28 -1.32
CA ASP A 181 -10.00 4.85 -0.46
C ASP A 181 -9.61 3.40 -0.73
N LEU A 182 -8.31 3.17 -0.87
CA LEU A 182 -7.73 1.84 -0.90
C LEU A 182 -7.66 1.30 0.53
N ASP A 183 -8.14 0.08 0.71
CA ASP A 183 -7.94 -0.74 1.90
C ASP A 183 -7.49 -2.14 1.46
N GLN A 184 -6.39 -2.66 2.01
CA GLN A 184 -5.80 -3.91 1.56
C GLN A 184 -5.04 -4.64 2.66
N LEU A 185 -4.93 -5.94 2.47
CA LEU A 185 -4.07 -6.84 3.23
C LEU A 185 -2.84 -7.18 2.40
N VAL A 186 -1.68 -7.08 3.02
CA VAL A 186 -0.40 -7.40 2.36
C VAL A 186 0.30 -8.49 3.16
N MET A 187 0.57 -9.62 2.51
CA MET A 187 1.18 -10.79 3.08
C MET A 187 2.64 -10.88 2.63
N PHE A 188 3.57 -11.00 3.57
CA PHE A 188 5.01 -11.04 3.30
C PHE A 188 5.63 -12.36 3.75
N VAL A 189 6.59 -12.83 2.95
CA VAL A 189 7.58 -13.84 3.34
C VAL A 189 8.97 -13.30 2.96
N VAL A 190 9.73 -12.88 3.98
CA VAL A 190 11.00 -12.16 3.79
C VAL A 190 12.10 -12.72 4.68
N ASP A 191 13.36 -12.40 4.36
CA ASP A 191 14.52 -12.71 5.19
C ASP A 191 14.47 -11.87 6.49
N ALA A 192 14.30 -12.54 7.62
CA ALA A 192 14.21 -11.91 8.94
C ALA A 192 15.54 -11.37 9.48
N THR A 193 16.66 -11.67 8.79
CA THR A 193 18.01 -11.19 9.19
C THR A 193 18.37 -9.86 8.52
N ARG A 194 17.53 -9.37 7.60
CA ARG A 194 17.69 -8.13 6.86
C ARG A 194 16.63 -7.09 7.27
N PRO A 195 16.85 -5.79 7.02
CA PRO A 195 15.81 -4.77 7.19
C PRO A 195 14.56 -5.15 6.40
N PHE A 196 13.39 -5.09 7.06
CA PHE A 196 12.11 -5.45 6.43
C PHE A 196 11.83 -4.65 5.15
N SER A 197 12.20 -3.38 5.12
CA SER A 197 12.07 -2.51 3.96
C SER A 197 13.30 -1.62 3.83
N SER A 198 13.74 -1.36 2.62
CA SER A 198 14.87 -0.48 2.30
C SER A 198 14.47 0.55 1.26
N PRO A 199 14.94 1.81 1.37
CA PRO A 199 14.77 2.80 0.31
C PRO A 199 15.34 2.27 -1.01
N ALA A 200 14.64 2.51 -2.11
CA ALA A 200 15.06 2.10 -3.45
C ALA A 200 14.82 3.23 -4.47
N LYS A 201 15.26 3.02 -5.71
CA LYS A 201 15.02 3.92 -6.84
C LYS A 201 14.69 3.09 -8.07
N PHE A 202 13.85 3.63 -8.95
CA PHE A 202 13.71 3.10 -10.30
C PHE A 202 14.95 3.54 -11.12
N GLU A 203 15.56 2.59 -11.79
CA GLU A 203 16.61 2.86 -12.79
C GLU A 203 15.99 3.19 -14.14
#